data_10b9a65ff1f771d596f4a963b9a6c1b2
#
_entry.id   10b9a65ff1f771d596f4a963b9a6c1b2
#
_cell.length_a   1.000
_cell.length_b   1.000
_cell.length_c   1.000
_cell.angle_alpha   90.00
_cell.angle_beta   90.00
_cell.angle_gamma   90.00
#
_symmetry.space_group_name_H-M   'P 1'
#
loop_
_entity.id
_entity.type
_entity.pdbx_description
1 polymer ?
#
loop_
_entity_poly.entity_id
_entity_poly.type
_entity_poly.pdbx_seq_one_letter_code
_entity_poly.pdbx_strand_id
1 'polypeptide(L)'
;MSNESINVNYTKVQDWGDLFQGKISITNNGDSNLVNWDLEFDLPNEISNIWDAKITSSNNGRYTIENASWNREITAGETIEIGFIAEGSSSEPQNFDLEGYNFDSPTTSTSVDTFSNPDLSPELALNTTYQGRATYYDAANPSGGTGFSGYDVPSSSSDLAKVTAINNVQWNGSEASGAFLKVSGPKQREGADPIIVQVNDLLYERADGLDLSAEAFAKVAEPVDGRVNIEYELIDPGNDFRTAYGYTIGEGIVVEGIPESNPWYGAVRLNNHRYPIESIDLLTKGSGTVPLERGDDNRFVLNTDTALYGSQDLLVTDIFGQEVTLDDINITNGSDADVMTGEQFGSI
;
A
#
# COMPACT_ATOMS: atom_id res chain seq x y z
N MET A 1 -28.21 6.87 -4.68
CA MET A 1 -28.57 8.24 -5.16
C MET A 1 -27.56 8.61 -6.21
N SER A 2 -27.99 9.02 -7.42
CA SER A 2 -27.11 9.46 -8.48
C SER A 2 -26.20 10.56 -7.93
N ASN A 3 -24.91 10.42 -8.16
CA ASN A 3 -23.88 11.40 -7.77
C ASN A 3 -24.10 12.67 -8.62
N GLU A 4 -25.05 13.53 -8.22
CA GLU A 4 -25.39 14.77 -8.96
C GLU A 4 -24.22 15.76 -9.00
N SER A 5 -23.17 15.49 -8.22
CA SER A 5 -21.97 16.33 -8.14
C SER A 5 -20.88 15.98 -9.14
N ILE A 6 -20.90 14.81 -9.76
CA ILE A 6 -19.89 14.41 -10.76
C ILE A 6 -20.59 14.17 -12.10
N ASN A 7 -20.01 14.74 -13.16
CA ASN A 7 -20.53 14.58 -14.52
C ASN A 7 -19.47 13.93 -15.40
N VAL A 8 -19.83 12.80 -16.03
CA VAL A 8 -18.97 12.12 -17.01
C VAL A 8 -19.60 12.25 -18.38
N ASN A 9 -18.86 12.82 -19.32
CA ASN A 9 -19.31 13.04 -20.70
C ASN A 9 -18.36 12.41 -21.70
N TYR A 10 -18.90 11.88 -22.78
CA TYR A 10 -18.16 11.39 -23.93
C TYR A 10 -18.29 12.35 -25.12
N THR A 11 -17.20 12.49 -25.86
CA THR A 11 -17.16 13.21 -27.14
C THR A 11 -16.33 12.40 -28.14
N LYS A 12 -16.92 12.10 -29.30
CA LYS A 12 -16.14 11.58 -30.44
C LYS A 12 -15.36 12.74 -31.05
N VAL A 13 -14.02 12.63 -31.02
CA VAL A 13 -13.12 13.68 -31.51
C VAL A 13 -12.90 13.53 -33.02
N GLN A 14 -12.60 12.31 -33.47
CA GLN A 14 -12.29 12.02 -34.86
C GLN A 14 -12.71 10.59 -35.22
N ASP A 15 -13.10 10.36 -36.48
CA ASP A 15 -13.47 9.06 -37.01
C ASP A 15 -12.73 8.88 -38.35
N TRP A 16 -11.95 7.79 -38.45
CA TRP A 16 -11.18 7.42 -39.65
C TRP A 16 -11.73 6.17 -40.35
N GLY A 17 -12.89 5.67 -39.89
CA GLY A 17 -13.56 4.49 -40.40
C GLY A 17 -13.15 3.21 -39.67
N ASP A 18 -11.89 2.80 -39.74
CA ASP A 18 -11.37 1.61 -39.05
C ASP A 18 -10.80 1.91 -37.65
N LEU A 19 -10.67 3.19 -37.31
CA LEU A 19 -10.23 3.70 -36.01
C LEU A 19 -11.02 4.95 -35.67
N PHE A 20 -11.22 5.23 -34.42
CA PHE A 20 -11.75 6.51 -33.98
C PHE A 20 -11.07 6.99 -32.69
N GLN A 21 -11.06 8.29 -32.52
CA GLN A 21 -10.62 8.94 -31.30
C GLN A 21 -11.82 9.37 -30.48
N GLY A 22 -11.86 8.87 -29.24
CA GLY A 22 -12.82 9.30 -28.22
C GLY A 22 -12.15 10.15 -27.13
N LYS A 23 -12.97 10.96 -26.48
CA LYS A 23 -12.60 11.74 -25.30
C LYS A 23 -13.67 11.59 -24.24
N ILE A 24 -13.27 11.24 -23.03
CA ILE A 24 -14.10 11.23 -21.82
C ILE A 24 -13.70 12.44 -20.99
N SER A 25 -14.67 13.23 -20.54
CA SER A 25 -14.46 14.36 -19.64
C SER A 25 -15.13 14.06 -18.31
N ILE A 26 -14.40 14.21 -17.22
CA ILE A 26 -14.91 14.05 -15.84
C ILE A 26 -14.91 15.45 -15.21
N THR A 27 -16.08 15.93 -14.83
CA THR A 27 -16.26 17.23 -14.17
C THR A 27 -16.70 17.03 -12.73
N ASN A 28 -15.95 17.55 -11.79
CA ASN A 28 -16.32 17.59 -10.39
C ASN A 28 -17.14 18.85 -10.09
N ASN A 29 -18.48 18.73 -10.07
CA ASN A 29 -19.40 19.83 -9.72
C ASN A 29 -19.68 19.88 -8.19
N GLY A 30 -19.04 19.03 -7.39
CA GLY A 30 -19.17 19.02 -5.94
C GLY A 30 -18.38 20.15 -5.27
N ASP A 31 -18.54 20.26 -3.97
CA ASP A 31 -17.85 21.27 -3.14
C ASP A 31 -16.52 20.74 -2.58
N SER A 32 -16.18 19.48 -2.84
CA SER A 32 -14.97 18.79 -2.35
C SER A 32 -14.17 18.19 -3.49
N ASN A 33 -12.87 17.98 -3.26
CA ASN A 33 -11.98 17.39 -4.25
C ASN A 33 -12.25 15.89 -4.40
N LEU A 34 -12.34 15.41 -5.63
CA LEU A 34 -12.38 13.99 -5.95
C LEU A 34 -10.94 13.50 -6.15
N VAL A 35 -10.51 12.50 -5.39
CA VAL A 35 -9.16 11.95 -5.48
C VAL A 35 -9.18 10.45 -5.76
N ASN A 36 -8.12 9.96 -6.39
CA ASN A 36 -7.93 8.54 -6.70
C ASN A 36 -9.15 7.94 -7.44
N TRP A 37 -9.57 8.60 -8.50
CA TRP A 37 -10.74 8.18 -9.27
C TRP A 37 -10.45 6.97 -10.16
N ASP A 38 -11.43 6.09 -10.24
CA ASP A 38 -11.55 5.01 -11.21
C ASP A 38 -12.83 5.23 -12.02
N LEU A 39 -12.78 4.94 -13.30
CA LEU A 39 -13.96 4.98 -14.16
C LEU A 39 -14.17 3.66 -14.86
N GLU A 40 -15.34 3.08 -14.65
CA GLU A 40 -15.81 1.92 -15.40
C GLU A 40 -16.79 2.33 -16.49
N PHE A 41 -16.70 1.69 -17.64
CA PHE A 41 -17.63 1.92 -18.76
C PHE A 41 -17.64 0.73 -19.73
N ASP A 42 -18.74 0.62 -20.48
CA ASP A 42 -18.87 -0.37 -21.54
C ASP A 42 -18.51 0.26 -22.88
N LEU A 43 -17.60 -0.34 -23.61
CA LEU A 43 -17.24 -0.01 -25.00
C LEU A 43 -16.94 -1.32 -25.76
N PRO A 44 -17.72 -1.67 -26.80
CA PRO A 44 -17.51 -2.91 -27.53
C PRO A 44 -16.23 -2.92 -28.38
N ASN A 45 -15.63 -1.75 -28.63
CA ASN A 45 -14.43 -1.57 -29.40
C ASN A 45 -13.17 -1.82 -28.57
N GLU A 46 -12.13 -2.37 -29.17
CA GLU A 46 -10.82 -2.49 -28.50
C GLU A 46 -10.12 -1.13 -28.45
N ILE A 47 -9.73 -0.71 -27.26
CA ILE A 47 -8.93 0.50 -27.05
C ILE A 47 -7.46 0.15 -27.31
N SER A 48 -6.91 0.67 -28.42
CA SER A 48 -5.52 0.43 -28.82
C SER A 48 -4.54 1.42 -28.20
N ASN A 49 -5.01 2.58 -27.76
CA ASN A 49 -4.20 3.57 -27.05
C ASN A 49 -5.08 4.44 -26.13
N ILE A 50 -4.55 4.81 -24.96
CA ILE A 50 -5.18 5.72 -24.00
C ILE A 50 -4.13 6.67 -23.43
N TRP A 51 -4.51 7.91 -23.16
CA TRP A 51 -3.67 8.88 -22.47
C TRP A 51 -4.49 9.62 -21.41
N ASP A 52 -3.78 10.13 -20.41
CA ASP A 52 -4.33 10.78 -19.22
C ASP A 52 -5.14 9.84 -18.30
N ALA A 53 -5.04 8.53 -18.54
CA ALA A 53 -5.53 7.44 -17.69
C ALA A 53 -4.77 6.15 -18.01
N LYS A 54 -4.95 5.12 -17.19
CA LYS A 54 -4.39 3.79 -17.38
C LYS A 54 -5.53 2.76 -17.36
N ILE A 55 -5.54 1.83 -18.32
CA ILE A 55 -6.47 0.71 -18.32
C ILE A 55 -5.97 -0.32 -17.29
N THR A 56 -6.76 -0.60 -16.28
CA THR A 56 -6.48 -1.62 -15.25
C THR A 56 -7.21 -2.93 -15.53
N SER A 57 -8.35 -2.86 -16.22
CA SER A 57 -9.10 -4.05 -16.63
C SER A 57 -9.79 -3.82 -17.96
N SER A 58 -9.82 -4.89 -18.79
CA SER A 58 -10.61 -4.95 -20.03
C SER A 58 -11.16 -6.36 -20.17
N ASN A 59 -12.47 -6.54 -20.00
CA ASN A 59 -13.12 -7.82 -20.07
C ASN A 59 -14.47 -7.71 -20.79
N ASN A 60 -14.62 -8.43 -21.93
CA ASN A 60 -15.87 -8.47 -22.71
C ASN A 60 -16.48 -7.10 -23.03
N GLY A 61 -15.65 -6.08 -23.30
CA GLY A 61 -16.09 -4.72 -23.62
C GLY A 61 -16.40 -3.86 -22.38
N ARG A 62 -16.23 -4.37 -21.16
CA ARG A 62 -16.20 -3.57 -19.93
C ARG A 62 -14.77 -3.15 -19.64
N TYR A 63 -14.53 -1.85 -19.52
CA TYR A 63 -13.25 -1.27 -19.19
C TYR A 63 -13.28 -0.69 -17.79
N THR A 64 -12.17 -0.85 -17.06
CA THR A 64 -11.86 -0.06 -15.87
C THR A 64 -10.60 0.74 -16.19
N ILE A 65 -10.66 2.05 -16.04
CA ILE A 65 -9.52 2.94 -16.15
C ILE A 65 -9.31 3.67 -14.82
N GLU A 66 -8.05 3.88 -14.47
CA GLU A 66 -7.65 4.66 -13.30
C GLU A 66 -6.96 5.96 -13.71
N ASN A 67 -6.88 6.90 -12.75
CA ASN A 67 -6.16 8.14 -12.94
C ASN A 67 -4.69 7.92 -13.33
N ALA A 68 -4.13 8.83 -14.11
CA ALA A 68 -2.68 8.97 -14.20
C ALA A 68 -2.18 9.70 -12.93
N SER A 69 -0.93 9.43 -12.51
CA SER A 69 -0.38 9.97 -11.25
C SER A 69 -0.51 11.50 -11.10
N TRP A 70 -0.48 12.24 -12.22
CA TRP A 70 -0.53 13.69 -12.24
C TRP A 70 -1.96 14.29 -12.19
N ASN A 71 -3.01 13.53 -12.56
CA ASN A 71 -4.41 13.97 -12.54
C ASN A 71 -5.25 13.17 -11.51
N ARG A 72 -4.57 12.67 -10.50
CA ARG A 72 -5.17 11.89 -9.40
C ARG A 72 -6.27 12.63 -8.65
N GLU A 73 -6.14 13.96 -8.56
CA GLU A 73 -7.05 14.85 -7.89
C GLU A 73 -7.81 15.68 -8.91
N ILE A 74 -9.14 15.71 -8.79
CA ILE A 74 -10.03 16.63 -9.55
C ILE A 74 -10.63 17.58 -8.53
N THR A 75 -10.13 18.80 -8.49
CA THR A 75 -10.60 19.80 -7.51
C THR A 75 -12.06 20.19 -7.77
N ALA A 76 -12.73 20.72 -6.73
CA ALA A 76 -14.09 21.23 -6.86
C ALA A 76 -14.20 22.23 -8.01
N GLY A 77 -15.10 21.99 -8.94
CA GLY A 77 -15.31 22.79 -10.16
C GLY A 77 -14.38 22.45 -11.34
N GLU A 78 -13.42 21.54 -11.16
CA GLU A 78 -12.46 21.19 -12.22
C GLU A 78 -13.03 20.13 -13.17
N THR A 79 -12.51 20.14 -14.41
CA THR A 79 -12.76 19.11 -15.43
C THR A 79 -11.43 18.55 -15.91
N ILE A 80 -11.28 17.23 -15.89
CA ILE A 80 -10.19 16.53 -16.55
C ILE A 80 -10.67 15.85 -17.83
N GLU A 81 -9.75 15.58 -18.74
CA GLU A 81 -10.04 14.95 -20.03
C GLU A 81 -9.14 13.72 -20.22
N ILE A 82 -9.73 12.62 -20.60
CA ILE A 82 -9.06 11.37 -20.93
C ILE A 82 -9.30 11.11 -22.42
N GLY A 83 -8.23 10.90 -23.18
CA GLY A 83 -8.33 10.57 -24.59
C GLY A 83 -7.99 9.13 -24.89
N PHE A 84 -8.63 8.54 -25.91
CA PHE A 84 -8.31 7.19 -26.36
C PHE A 84 -8.49 7.03 -27.89
N ILE A 85 -7.80 6.03 -28.44
CA ILE A 85 -8.05 5.51 -29.77
C ILE A 85 -8.60 4.09 -29.66
N ALA A 86 -9.68 3.82 -30.37
CA ALA A 86 -10.28 2.49 -30.41
C ALA A 86 -10.47 2.00 -31.85
N GLU A 87 -10.46 0.68 -32.02
CA GLU A 87 -10.53 0.01 -33.32
C GLU A 87 -11.97 -0.24 -33.78
N GLY A 88 -12.17 -0.23 -35.11
CA GLY A 88 -13.44 -0.50 -35.74
C GLY A 88 -14.36 0.73 -35.86
N SER A 89 -15.61 0.48 -36.25
CA SER A 89 -16.62 1.55 -36.37
C SER A 89 -16.90 2.15 -35.00
N SER A 90 -16.99 3.50 -34.94
CA SER A 90 -17.15 4.22 -33.68
C SER A 90 -18.42 3.84 -32.94
N SER A 91 -18.27 3.47 -31.67
CA SER A 91 -19.36 3.32 -30.69
C SER A 91 -19.21 4.35 -29.58
N GLU A 92 -20.29 4.65 -28.89
CA GLU A 92 -20.25 5.53 -27.72
C GLU A 92 -20.12 4.67 -26.46
N PRO A 93 -19.19 4.99 -25.55
CA PRO A 93 -19.15 4.37 -24.24
C PRO A 93 -20.47 4.53 -23.48
N GLN A 94 -20.87 3.51 -22.75
CA GLN A 94 -22.14 3.45 -22.01
C GLN A 94 -21.86 3.02 -20.55
N ASN A 95 -22.86 3.18 -19.69
CA ASN A 95 -22.85 2.67 -18.33
C ASN A 95 -21.61 3.11 -17.55
N PHE A 96 -21.34 4.42 -17.58
CA PHE A 96 -20.29 5.01 -16.80
C PHE A 96 -20.57 4.85 -15.32
N ASP A 97 -19.58 4.32 -14.60
CA ASP A 97 -19.57 4.21 -13.15
C ASP A 97 -18.25 4.76 -12.65
N LEU A 98 -18.30 5.90 -11.96
CA LEU A 98 -17.11 6.59 -11.48
C LEU A 98 -17.01 6.41 -9.97
N GLU A 99 -15.91 5.84 -9.55
CA GLU A 99 -15.52 5.77 -8.14
C GLU A 99 -14.40 6.76 -7.85
N GLY A 100 -14.38 7.29 -6.63
CA GLY A 100 -13.35 8.22 -6.16
C GLY A 100 -13.72 8.75 -4.78
N TYR A 101 -12.75 9.38 -4.11
CA TYR A 101 -12.92 9.88 -2.75
C TYR A 101 -13.19 11.37 -2.76
N ASN A 102 -14.26 11.80 -2.08
CA ASN A 102 -14.51 13.21 -1.81
C ASN A 102 -13.84 13.59 -0.48
N PHE A 103 -12.92 14.54 -0.51
CA PHE A 103 -12.40 15.16 0.70
C PHE A 103 -13.36 16.26 1.15
N ASP A 104 -14.28 15.94 2.06
CA ASP A 104 -15.09 16.94 2.74
C ASP A 104 -14.55 17.24 4.13
N SER A 105 -14.50 18.51 4.47
CA SER A 105 -14.53 18.97 5.87
C SER A 105 -15.87 18.55 6.52
N PRO A 106 -15.89 18.26 7.84
CA PRO A 106 -16.88 17.36 8.44
C PRO A 106 -18.26 17.99 8.61
N THR A 107 -19.32 17.45 7.99
CA THR A 107 -20.71 17.53 8.45
C THR A 107 -21.55 16.31 8.07
N THR A 108 -21.91 15.58 9.08
CA THR A 108 -23.05 14.69 9.42
C THR A 108 -23.97 14.06 8.35
N SER A 109 -23.91 12.71 8.33
CA SER A 109 -24.96 11.66 8.21
C SER A 109 -25.80 11.49 6.94
N THR A 110 -25.81 10.35 6.33
CA THR A 110 -26.66 9.14 6.44
C THR A 110 -26.42 8.20 5.26
N SER A 111 -26.20 6.95 5.60
CA SER A 111 -26.09 5.70 4.84
C SER A 111 -26.56 5.62 3.39
N VAL A 112 -25.65 5.28 2.48
CA VAL A 112 -25.76 4.30 1.38
C VAL A 112 -24.33 3.79 1.10
N ASP A 113 -24.20 2.52 0.68
CA ASP A 113 -22.95 1.77 0.44
C ASP A 113 -21.85 2.53 -0.33
N THR A 114 -21.20 3.45 0.33
CA THR A 114 -19.96 4.09 -0.08
C THR A 114 -18.97 3.79 1.02
N PHE A 115 -18.04 2.87 0.75
CA PHE A 115 -16.85 2.73 1.60
C PHE A 115 -15.94 3.94 1.38
N SER A 116 -16.36 5.10 1.86
CA SER A 116 -15.42 6.13 2.22
C SER A 116 -15.14 5.94 3.70
N ASN A 117 -13.92 5.62 4.07
CA ASN A 117 -13.48 5.79 5.44
C ASN A 117 -12.88 7.21 5.54
N PRO A 118 -13.70 8.24 5.84
CA PRO A 118 -13.25 9.63 5.83
C PRO A 118 -12.26 9.94 6.96
N ASP A 119 -12.07 9.00 7.88
CA ASP A 119 -11.20 9.11 9.04
C ASP A 119 -10.16 7.96 9.08
N LEU A 120 -9.59 7.57 7.92
CA LEU A 120 -8.50 6.63 7.96
C LEU A 120 -7.30 7.32 8.63
N SER A 121 -7.07 6.97 9.91
CA SER A 121 -5.87 7.41 10.62
C SER A 121 -4.63 6.93 9.87
N PRO A 122 -3.60 7.76 9.69
CA PRO A 122 -2.32 7.30 9.21
C PRO A 122 -1.71 6.23 10.12
N GLU A 123 -2.01 6.29 11.42
CA GLU A 123 -1.52 5.33 12.40
C GLU A 123 -2.42 4.10 12.49
N LEU A 124 -1.81 2.93 12.41
CA LEU A 124 -2.47 1.66 12.67
C LEU A 124 -2.64 1.47 14.18
N ALA A 125 -3.82 1.01 14.61
CA ALA A 125 -4.13 0.78 16.01
C ALA A 125 -4.63 -0.65 16.25
N LEU A 126 -4.23 -1.27 17.37
CA LEU A 126 -4.78 -2.55 17.81
C LEU A 126 -6.27 -2.44 18.12
N ASN A 127 -7.00 -3.54 17.93
CA ASN A 127 -8.44 -3.63 18.18
C ASN A 127 -9.27 -2.62 17.38
N THR A 128 -8.73 -2.12 16.28
CA THR A 128 -9.41 -1.23 15.35
C THR A 128 -9.61 -1.95 14.02
N THR A 129 -10.86 -2.12 13.63
CA THR A 129 -11.21 -2.69 12.32
C THR A 129 -11.30 -1.58 11.29
N TYR A 130 -10.48 -1.68 10.27
CA TYR A 130 -10.51 -0.83 9.09
C TYR A 130 -11.31 -1.52 7.99
N GLN A 131 -12.01 -0.74 7.21
CA GLN A 131 -12.70 -1.22 6.01
C GLN A 131 -12.03 -0.62 4.78
N GLY A 132 -11.98 -1.40 3.71
CA GLY A 132 -11.36 -0.97 2.48
C GLY A 132 -11.59 -1.98 1.37
N ARG A 133 -10.92 -1.76 0.25
CA ARG A 133 -10.96 -2.67 -0.89
C ARG A 133 -9.65 -3.43 -1.00
N ALA A 134 -9.71 -4.71 -1.36
CA ALA A 134 -8.54 -5.47 -1.77
C ALA A 134 -8.52 -5.61 -3.29
N THR A 135 -7.36 -5.38 -3.86
CA THR A 135 -6.93 -5.80 -5.18
C THR A 135 -5.78 -6.81 -5.04
N TYR A 136 -5.15 -7.21 -6.12
CA TYR A 136 -3.96 -8.07 -6.02
C TYR A 136 -2.92 -7.76 -7.09
N TYR A 137 -1.67 -8.06 -6.75
CA TYR A 137 -0.50 -7.87 -7.60
C TYR A 137 0.40 -9.10 -7.61
N ASP A 138 1.36 -9.13 -8.53
CA ASP A 138 2.39 -10.17 -8.61
C ASP A 138 3.53 -9.86 -7.62
N ALA A 139 3.34 -10.26 -6.37
CA ALA A 139 4.33 -10.05 -5.31
C ALA A 139 5.60 -10.91 -5.49
N ALA A 140 5.59 -11.89 -6.40
CA ALA A 140 6.78 -12.66 -6.76
C ALA A 140 7.73 -11.89 -7.69
N ASN A 141 7.21 -10.87 -8.40
CA ASN A 141 7.98 -10.04 -9.32
C ASN A 141 7.66 -8.55 -9.10
N PRO A 142 7.91 -8.01 -7.90
CA PRO A 142 7.63 -6.61 -7.63
C PRO A 142 8.50 -5.70 -8.49
N SER A 143 7.95 -4.56 -8.87
CA SER A 143 8.70 -3.54 -9.61
C SER A 143 9.89 -3.07 -8.77
N GLY A 144 11.11 -3.23 -9.26
CA GLY A 144 12.33 -2.87 -8.54
C GLY A 144 13.00 -4.03 -7.79
N GLY A 145 12.43 -5.25 -7.81
CA GLY A 145 13.02 -6.47 -7.25
C GLY A 145 12.67 -6.75 -5.77
N THR A 146 12.18 -5.76 -5.03
CA THR A 146 11.66 -5.88 -3.65
C THR A 146 10.41 -5.02 -3.51
N GLY A 147 9.58 -5.25 -2.48
CA GLY A 147 8.55 -4.30 -2.09
C GLY A 147 9.16 -2.98 -1.57
N PHE A 148 8.33 -1.95 -1.38
CA PHE A 148 8.79 -0.63 -0.93
C PHE A 148 9.40 -0.67 0.49
N SER A 149 9.04 -1.67 1.31
CA SER A 149 9.73 -1.96 2.58
C SER A 149 11.19 -2.41 2.38
N GLY A 150 11.58 -2.78 1.17
CA GLY A 150 12.90 -3.30 0.84
C GLY A 150 13.17 -4.72 1.34
N TYR A 151 12.17 -5.41 1.90
CA TYR A 151 12.30 -6.82 2.27
C TYR A 151 12.45 -7.71 1.03
N ASP A 152 13.16 -8.81 1.17
CA ASP A 152 13.33 -9.79 0.12
C ASP A 152 11.98 -10.33 -0.40
N VAL A 153 11.98 -10.83 -1.64
CA VAL A 153 10.81 -11.51 -2.19
C VAL A 153 10.63 -12.86 -1.51
N PRO A 154 9.44 -13.17 -0.95
CA PRO A 154 9.18 -14.47 -0.35
C PRO A 154 9.43 -15.62 -1.32
N SER A 155 10.07 -16.69 -0.85
CA SER A 155 10.62 -17.77 -1.68
C SER A 155 9.60 -18.84 -2.11
N SER A 156 8.40 -18.84 -1.55
CA SER A 156 7.37 -19.85 -1.85
C SER A 156 5.97 -19.25 -1.95
N SER A 157 5.06 -19.90 -2.69
CA SER A 157 3.65 -19.47 -2.78
C SER A 157 2.95 -19.41 -1.41
N SER A 158 3.33 -20.26 -0.44
CA SER A 158 2.77 -20.20 0.91
C SER A 158 3.25 -18.98 1.70
N ASP A 159 4.44 -18.49 1.41
CA ASP A 159 5.00 -17.29 2.02
C ASP A 159 4.53 -16.04 1.28
N LEU A 160 4.43 -16.07 -0.05
CA LEU A 160 3.76 -15.04 -0.83
C LEU A 160 2.32 -14.80 -0.36
N ALA A 161 1.59 -15.84 0.05
CA ALA A 161 0.25 -15.72 0.61
C ALA A 161 0.17 -14.97 1.96
N LYS A 162 1.28 -14.41 2.44
CA LYS A 162 1.39 -13.68 3.70
C LYS A 162 1.85 -12.23 3.52
N VAL A 163 1.86 -11.68 2.30
CA VAL A 163 2.32 -10.31 2.07
C VAL A 163 1.26 -9.45 1.39
N THR A 164 1.34 -8.14 1.66
CA THR A 164 0.44 -7.12 1.11
C THR A 164 1.12 -5.76 0.99
N ALA A 165 0.72 -4.99 -0.02
CA ALA A 165 0.88 -3.56 0.00
C ALA A 165 -0.26 -2.90 0.78
N ILE A 166 0.05 -1.84 1.52
CA ILE A 166 -0.95 -1.03 2.25
C ILE A 166 -1.12 0.34 1.60
N ASN A 167 -2.32 0.89 1.69
CA ASN A 167 -2.66 2.21 1.15
C ASN A 167 -1.68 3.31 1.61
N ASN A 168 -1.59 4.38 0.82
CA ASN A 168 -0.61 5.43 1.04
C ASN A 168 -0.83 6.27 2.32
N VAL A 169 -2.04 6.29 2.86
CA VAL A 169 -2.33 7.00 4.12
C VAL A 169 -1.71 6.25 5.30
N GLN A 170 -1.98 4.95 5.39
CA GLN A 170 -1.50 4.12 6.51
C GLN A 170 -0.06 3.64 6.32
N TRP A 171 0.52 3.77 5.11
CA TRP A 171 1.95 3.59 4.94
C TRP A 171 2.76 4.54 5.84
N ASN A 172 2.27 5.76 6.01
CA ASN A 172 2.76 6.75 6.98
C ASN A 172 4.29 6.88 6.99
N GLY A 173 4.90 7.16 5.82
CA GLY A 173 6.37 7.28 5.72
C GLY A 173 7.11 5.99 6.11
N SER A 174 6.59 4.84 5.72
CA SER A 174 7.07 3.48 6.02
C SER A 174 6.81 2.95 7.43
N GLU A 175 6.09 3.67 8.30
CA GLU A 175 5.80 3.21 9.67
C GLU A 175 5.03 1.89 9.68
N ALA A 176 4.09 1.68 8.73
CA ALA A 176 3.36 0.43 8.62
C ALA A 176 4.20 -0.76 8.11
N SER A 177 5.43 -0.54 7.69
CA SER A 177 6.30 -1.61 7.19
C SER A 177 6.46 -2.71 8.24
N GLY A 178 6.28 -3.96 7.83
CA GLY A 178 6.35 -5.12 8.72
C GLY A 178 5.11 -5.36 9.61
N ALA A 179 4.10 -4.47 9.58
CA ALA A 179 2.84 -4.66 10.31
C ALA A 179 2.15 -5.98 9.94
N PHE A 180 1.58 -6.68 10.93
CA PHE A 180 0.76 -7.86 10.68
C PHE A 180 -0.72 -7.51 10.71
N LEU A 181 -1.39 -7.77 9.60
CA LEU A 181 -2.80 -7.48 9.43
C LEU A 181 -3.60 -8.77 9.32
N LYS A 182 -4.66 -8.89 10.14
CA LYS A 182 -5.69 -9.92 9.96
C LYS A 182 -6.70 -9.40 8.95
N VAL A 183 -6.93 -10.14 7.86
CA VAL A 183 -7.78 -9.73 6.74
C VAL A 183 -8.94 -10.69 6.56
N SER A 184 -10.13 -10.13 6.35
CA SER A 184 -11.38 -10.83 6.06
C SER A 184 -12.04 -10.26 4.82
N GLY A 185 -12.43 -11.13 3.88
CA GLY A 185 -13.10 -10.77 2.64
C GLY A 185 -14.35 -11.62 2.38
N PRO A 186 -14.80 -11.74 1.13
CA PRO A 186 -15.98 -12.53 0.78
C PRO A 186 -15.96 -13.98 1.29
N LYS A 187 -14.83 -14.69 1.13
CA LYS A 187 -14.72 -16.09 1.58
C LYS A 187 -14.84 -16.26 3.09
N GLN A 188 -14.39 -15.29 3.88
CA GLN A 188 -14.52 -15.31 5.34
C GLN A 188 -15.98 -15.12 5.78
N ARG A 189 -16.74 -14.32 5.05
CA ARG A 189 -18.20 -14.19 5.27
C ARG A 189 -18.95 -15.48 4.99
N GLU A 190 -18.38 -16.37 4.16
CA GLU A 190 -18.90 -17.71 3.85
C GLU A 190 -18.36 -18.79 4.80
N GLY A 191 -17.51 -18.42 5.77
CA GLY A 191 -17.05 -19.30 6.85
C GLY A 191 -15.59 -19.77 6.73
N ALA A 192 -14.78 -19.22 5.82
CA ALA A 192 -13.34 -19.44 5.83
C ALA A 192 -12.68 -18.69 6.99
N ASP A 193 -11.51 -19.15 7.43
CA ASP A 193 -10.71 -18.45 8.44
C ASP A 193 -10.10 -17.16 7.85
N PRO A 194 -10.00 -16.06 8.63
CA PRO A 194 -9.23 -14.89 8.26
C PRO A 194 -7.77 -15.24 7.95
N ILE A 195 -7.16 -14.48 7.07
CA ILE A 195 -5.73 -14.61 6.79
C ILE A 195 -4.91 -13.58 7.57
N ILE A 196 -3.64 -13.87 7.79
CA ILE A 196 -2.67 -12.91 8.33
C ILE A 196 -1.67 -12.60 7.23
N VAL A 197 -1.49 -11.32 6.95
CA VAL A 197 -0.52 -10.81 5.99
C VAL A 197 0.41 -9.80 6.66
N GLN A 198 1.64 -9.73 6.17
CA GLN A 198 2.63 -8.75 6.59
C GLN A 198 2.73 -7.64 5.54
N VAL A 199 2.71 -6.40 5.98
CA VAL A 199 2.90 -5.24 5.11
C VAL A 199 4.34 -5.20 4.64
N ASN A 200 4.55 -5.30 3.33
CA ASN A 200 5.87 -5.26 2.72
C ASN A 200 5.99 -4.25 1.58
N ASP A 201 4.88 -3.61 1.21
CA ASP A 201 4.88 -2.70 0.08
C ASP A 201 3.88 -1.56 0.27
N LEU A 202 4.03 -0.52 -0.53
CA LEU A 202 3.20 0.67 -0.58
C LEU A 202 2.24 0.60 -1.77
N LEU A 203 0.96 0.63 -1.51
CA LEU A 203 -0.07 0.88 -2.51
C LEU A 203 -0.16 2.40 -2.72
N TYR A 204 0.73 2.93 -3.56
CA TYR A 204 0.93 4.37 -3.73
C TYR A 204 -0.31 5.10 -4.27
N GLU A 205 -1.07 4.44 -5.13
CA GLU A 205 -2.15 5.03 -5.93
C GLU A 205 -3.49 5.10 -5.17
N ARG A 206 -3.57 4.54 -3.96
CA ARG A 206 -4.83 4.47 -3.21
C ARG A 206 -4.68 4.92 -1.76
N ALA A 207 -5.72 5.60 -1.29
CA ALA A 207 -5.83 6.05 0.10
C ALA A 207 -6.55 5.05 1.01
N ASP A 208 -7.03 3.91 0.48
CA ASP A 208 -7.77 2.90 1.25
C ASP A 208 -7.35 1.47 0.91
N GLY A 209 -7.61 0.57 1.85
CA GLY A 209 -7.51 -0.87 1.65
C GLY A 209 -6.10 -1.40 1.42
N LEU A 210 -6.04 -2.54 0.77
CA LEU A 210 -4.84 -3.33 0.58
C LEU A 210 -4.70 -3.78 -0.88
N ASP A 211 -3.46 -3.93 -1.34
CA ASP A 211 -3.15 -4.71 -2.54
C ASP A 211 -2.46 -6.00 -2.08
N LEU A 212 -3.21 -7.09 -2.12
CA LEU A 212 -2.74 -8.38 -1.63
C LEU A 212 -1.83 -9.04 -2.67
N SER A 213 -0.92 -9.90 -2.26
CA SER A 213 -0.35 -10.83 -3.23
C SER A 213 -1.46 -11.66 -3.89
N ALA A 214 -1.27 -12.12 -5.12
CA ALA A 214 -2.26 -12.97 -5.81
C ALA A 214 -2.63 -14.21 -4.98
N GLU A 215 -1.67 -14.78 -4.25
CA GLU A 215 -1.85 -15.92 -3.37
C GLU A 215 -2.66 -15.58 -2.11
N ALA A 216 -2.48 -14.40 -1.54
CA ALA A 216 -3.27 -13.92 -0.40
C ALA A 216 -4.70 -13.58 -0.85
N PHE A 217 -4.85 -12.88 -1.97
CA PHE A 217 -6.17 -12.54 -2.53
C PHE A 217 -7.01 -13.78 -2.78
N ALA A 218 -6.43 -14.82 -3.39
CA ALA A 218 -7.12 -16.09 -3.65
C ALA A 218 -7.66 -16.78 -2.38
N LYS A 219 -7.17 -16.41 -1.19
CA LYS A 219 -7.70 -16.88 0.10
C LYS A 219 -8.87 -16.05 0.61
N VAL A 220 -9.04 -14.83 0.19
CA VAL A 220 -10.13 -13.93 0.66
C VAL A 220 -11.26 -13.78 -0.36
N ALA A 221 -10.97 -13.98 -1.65
CA ALA A 221 -11.93 -13.84 -2.76
C ALA A 221 -11.60 -14.79 -3.92
N GLU A 222 -12.47 -14.84 -4.92
CA GLU A 222 -12.11 -15.48 -6.19
C GLU A 222 -11.28 -14.51 -7.05
N PRO A 223 -10.19 -14.95 -7.69
CA PRO A 223 -9.34 -14.06 -8.49
C PRO A 223 -10.10 -13.33 -9.61
N VAL A 224 -11.18 -13.92 -10.12
CA VAL A 224 -12.03 -13.31 -11.14
C VAL A 224 -12.78 -12.06 -10.65
N ASP A 225 -12.94 -11.91 -9.33
CA ASP A 225 -13.61 -10.75 -8.75
C ASP A 225 -12.74 -9.47 -8.88
N GLY A 226 -11.42 -9.64 -9.05
CA GLY A 226 -10.46 -8.56 -9.26
C GLY A 226 -10.33 -7.57 -8.09
N ARG A 227 -11.46 -7.07 -7.60
CA ARG A 227 -11.57 -6.11 -6.50
C ARG A 227 -12.71 -6.49 -5.57
N VAL A 228 -12.47 -6.53 -4.26
CA VAL A 228 -13.47 -6.92 -3.25
C VAL A 228 -13.38 -6.06 -2.01
N ASN A 229 -14.51 -5.90 -1.31
CA ASN A 229 -14.55 -5.26 -0.01
C ASN A 229 -13.98 -6.18 1.07
N ILE A 230 -13.09 -5.65 1.88
CA ILE A 230 -12.42 -6.34 2.99
C ILE A 230 -12.55 -5.55 4.29
N GLU A 231 -12.34 -6.28 5.38
CA GLU A 231 -12.02 -5.72 6.70
C GLU A 231 -10.61 -6.18 7.07
N TYR A 232 -9.85 -5.29 7.70
CA TYR A 232 -8.52 -5.63 8.20
C TYR A 232 -8.25 -4.93 9.53
N GLU A 233 -7.39 -5.53 10.34
CA GLU A 233 -7.00 -5.01 11.65
C GLU A 233 -5.53 -5.32 11.94
N LEU A 234 -4.84 -4.38 12.60
CA LEU A 234 -3.51 -4.63 13.13
C LEU A 234 -3.62 -5.64 14.28
N ILE A 235 -2.77 -6.66 14.27
CA ILE A 235 -2.79 -7.71 15.30
C ILE A 235 -1.40 -7.98 15.87
N ASP A 236 -1.37 -8.57 17.07
CA ASP A 236 -0.21 -9.34 17.55
C ASP A 236 -0.22 -10.71 16.86
N PRO A 237 0.78 -11.04 16.04
CA PRO A 237 0.82 -12.34 15.37
C PRO A 237 1.12 -13.51 16.31
N GLY A 238 1.64 -13.23 17.52
CA GLY A 238 2.08 -14.23 18.49
C GLY A 238 3.48 -14.80 18.23
N ASN A 239 4.11 -15.34 19.27
CA ASN A 239 5.50 -15.82 19.20
C ASN A 239 5.73 -16.93 18.16
N ASP A 240 4.76 -17.81 17.96
CA ASP A 240 4.88 -18.98 17.08
C ASP A 240 4.58 -18.65 15.62
N PHE A 241 4.19 -17.41 15.30
CA PHE A 241 3.87 -17.01 13.93
C PHE A 241 5.15 -17.00 13.09
N ARG A 242 5.10 -17.73 11.95
CA ARG A 242 6.17 -17.73 10.95
C ARG A 242 5.86 -16.69 9.85
N THR A 243 6.73 -15.74 9.72
CA THR A 243 6.64 -14.64 8.74
C THR A 243 6.78 -15.12 7.29
N ALA A 244 6.52 -14.25 6.35
CA ALA A 244 6.76 -14.47 4.92
C ALA A 244 8.24 -14.70 4.57
N TYR A 245 9.14 -14.23 5.43
CA TYR A 245 10.61 -14.27 5.26
C TYR A 245 11.28 -15.43 5.99
N GLY A 246 10.47 -16.31 6.58
CA GLY A 246 10.96 -17.54 7.19
C GLY A 246 11.38 -17.44 8.63
N TYR A 247 11.29 -16.26 9.23
CA TYR A 247 11.55 -16.04 10.66
C TYR A 247 10.32 -16.39 11.51
N THR A 248 10.54 -16.71 12.76
CA THR A 248 9.48 -16.86 13.77
C THR A 248 9.53 -15.64 14.69
N ILE A 249 8.39 -15.03 14.98
CA ILE A 249 8.34 -13.79 15.79
C ILE A 249 9.10 -13.92 17.11
N GLY A 250 8.96 -15.06 17.78
CA GLY A 250 9.65 -15.34 19.06
C GLY A 250 11.17 -15.48 18.96
N GLU A 251 11.75 -15.56 17.75
CA GLU A 251 13.21 -15.57 17.54
C GLU A 251 13.82 -14.18 17.67
N GLY A 252 13.01 -13.12 17.69
CA GLY A 252 13.45 -11.75 17.89
C GLY A 252 13.53 -10.93 16.60
N ILE A 253 13.78 -9.64 16.76
CA ILE A 253 13.94 -8.67 15.68
C ILE A 253 15.17 -9.05 14.84
N VAL A 254 15.04 -8.97 13.54
CA VAL A 254 16.14 -9.14 12.58
C VAL A 254 16.59 -7.76 12.13
N VAL A 255 17.89 -7.49 12.25
CA VAL A 255 18.53 -6.30 11.70
C VAL A 255 19.10 -6.66 10.34
N GLU A 256 18.56 -6.06 9.29
CA GLU A 256 19.07 -6.18 7.93
C GLU A 256 20.09 -5.08 7.68
N GLY A 257 21.29 -5.45 7.27
CA GLY A 257 22.35 -4.50 6.91
C GLY A 257 22.06 -3.86 5.54
N ILE A 258 22.59 -2.67 5.34
CA ILE A 258 22.45 -1.94 4.07
C ILE A 258 23.84 -1.86 3.39
N PRO A 259 23.99 -2.42 2.17
CA PRO A 259 25.30 -2.50 1.48
C PRO A 259 26.01 -1.16 1.27
N GLU A 260 25.27 -0.06 1.14
CA GLU A 260 25.79 1.30 0.99
C GLU A 260 26.36 1.89 2.28
N SER A 261 26.13 1.24 3.44
CA SER A 261 26.59 1.70 4.74
C SER A 261 28.11 1.79 4.81
N ASN A 262 28.60 2.81 5.48
CA ASN A 262 30.02 3.09 5.69
C ASN A 262 30.20 3.95 6.97
N PRO A 263 31.42 4.22 7.45
CA PRO A 263 31.64 4.95 8.71
C PRO A 263 31.01 6.34 8.80
N TRP A 264 30.62 6.96 7.69
CA TRP A 264 29.99 8.29 7.63
C TRP A 264 28.49 8.24 7.34
N TYR A 265 28.00 7.07 6.95
CA TYR A 265 26.61 6.79 6.60
C TYR A 265 26.22 5.42 7.15
N GLY A 266 25.64 5.40 8.34
CA GLY A 266 25.08 4.19 8.94
C GLY A 266 23.63 4.03 8.49
N ALA A 267 23.27 2.81 8.08
CA ALA A 267 21.88 2.51 7.75
C ALA A 267 21.53 1.07 8.13
N VAL A 268 20.28 0.87 8.55
CA VAL A 268 19.70 -0.45 8.84
C VAL A 268 18.23 -0.48 8.42
N ARG A 269 17.73 -1.69 8.27
CA ARG A 269 16.31 -2.01 8.19
C ARG A 269 16.01 -3.07 9.24
N LEU A 270 14.79 -3.02 9.81
CA LEU A 270 14.36 -4.03 10.77
C LEU A 270 13.27 -4.90 10.16
N ASN A 271 13.36 -6.20 10.40
CA ASN A 271 12.37 -7.19 10.03
C ASN A 271 12.00 -8.05 11.26
N ASN A 272 10.99 -8.90 11.16
CA ASN A 272 10.53 -9.82 12.21
C ASN A 272 10.16 -9.14 13.55
N HIS A 273 9.89 -7.84 13.53
CA HIS A 273 9.37 -7.13 14.71
C HIS A 273 7.87 -7.41 14.89
N ARG A 274 7.42 -7.53 16.14
CA ARG A 274 6.03 -7.86 16.51
C ARG A 274 5.04 -6.78 16.10
N TYR A 275 5.41 -5.53 16.30
CA TYR A 275 4.63 -4.33 15.98
C TYR A 275 5.43 -3.37 15.11
N PRO A 276 4.77 -2.50 14.34
CA PRO A 276 5.45 -1.44 13.58
C PRO A 276 6.43 -0.65 14.44
N ILE A 277 7.54 -0.24 13.84
CA ILE A 277 8.58 0.54 14.52
C ILE A 277 8.21 2.01 14.45
N GLU A 278 8.26 2.73 15.57
CA GLU A 278 8.13 4.17 15.63
C GLU A 278 9.47 4.84 15.40
N SER A 279 10.51 4.44 16.15
CA SER A 279 11.85 5.05 16.04
C SER A 279 12.98 4.08 16.34
N ILE A 280 14.18 4.45 15.86
CA ILE A 280 15.45 3.83 16.23
C ILE A 280 16.40 4.93 16.65
N ASP A 281 17.01 4.77 17.81
CA ASP A 281 18.01 5.67 18.35
C ASP A 281 19.33 4.93 18.57
N LEU A 282 20.44 5.56 18.18
CA LEU A 282 21.77 5.09 18.55
C LEU A 282 22.04 5.43 20.03
N LEU A 283 22.40 4.44 20.83
CA LEU A 283 22.84 4.63 22.22
C LEU A 283 24.30 5.06 22.26
N THR A 284 24.56 6.26 22.78
CA THR A 284 25.94 6.78 22.87
C THR A 284 26.49 6.58 24.29
N LYS A 285 27.71 6.02 24.41
CA LYS A 285 28.36 5.80 25.70
C LYS A 285 28.50 7.11 26.49
N GLY A 286 27.56 7.37 27.41
CA GLY A 286 27.63 8.49 28.35
C GLY A 286 26.99 9.81 27.89
N SER A 287 26.30 9.87 26.76
CA SER A 287 25.82 11.12 26.16
C SER A 287 24.35 11.11 25.70
N GLY A 288 23.57 10.08 26.00
CA GLY A 288 22.17 9.97 25.56
C GLY A 288 22.00 9.24 24.23
N THR A 289 20.93 9.56 23.50
CA THR A 289 20.56 8.91 22.22
C THR A 289 20.79 9.86 21.06
N VAL A 290 20.99 9.28 19.86
CA VAL A 290 21.02 9.99 18.58
C VAL A 290 20.02 9.31 17.66
N PRO A 291 18.95 9.99 17.21
CA PRO A 291 17.93 9.38 16.36
C PRO A 291 18.48 9.04 14.98
N LEU A 292 18.07 7.90 14.45
CA LEU A 292 18.20 7.58 13.05
C LEU A 292 16.99 8.15 12.28
N GLU A 293 17.23 8.73 11.13
CA GLU A 293 16.18 9.27 10.27
C GLU A 293 15.50 8.13 9.48
N ARG A 294 14.17 8.04 9.57
CA ARG A 294 13.38 7.09 8.80
C ARG A 294 13.26 7.57 7.35
N GLY A 295 13.55 6.70 6.40
CA GLY A 295 13.25 6.89 4.98
C GLY A 295 11.89 6.29 4.59
N ASP A 296 11.32 6.77 3.49
CA ASP A 296 10.05 6.23 2.96
C ASP A 296 10.15 4.75 2.53
N ASP A 297 11.36 4.22 2.39
CA ASP A 297 11.69 2.86 2.00
C ASP A 297 12.10 1.96 3.19
N ASN A 298 11.63 2.29 4.38
CA ASN A 298 11.87 1.55 5.61
C ASN A 298 13.35 1.47 6.04
N ARG A 299 14.23 2.30 5.47
CA ARG A 299 15.59 2.45 5.99
C ARG A 299 15.63 3.46 7.13
N PHE A 300 16.41 3.14 8.15
CA PHE A 300 16.76 4.07 9.22
C PHE A 300 18.21 4.47 9.06
N VAL A 301 18.45 5.76 8.90
CA VAL A 301 19.73 6.31 8.43
C VAL A 301 20.32 7.25 9.46
N LEU A 302 21.62 7.10 9.68
CA LEU A 302 22.42 8.02 10.48
C LEU A 302 23.52 8.64 9.59
N ASN A 303 23.39 9.93 9.31
CA ASN A 303 24.46 10.73 8.74
C ASN A 303 25.30 11.33 9.87
N THR A 304 26.61 11.21 9.83
CA THR A 304 27.49 11.70 10.88
C THR A 304 28.72 12.42 10.35
N ASP A 305 29.08 13.53 11.01
CA ASP A 305 30.32 14.28 10.71
C ASP A 305 31.58 13.63 11.33
N THR A 306 31.38 12.64 12.19
CA THR A 306 32.45 11.87 12.82
C THR A 306 32.30 10.41 12.46
N ALA A 307 33.36 9.83 11.86
CA ALA A 307 33.33 8.44 11.45
C ALA A 307 33.01 7.49 12.61
N LEU A 308 31.98 6.67 12.41
CA LEU A 308 31.52 5.69 13.37
C LEU A 308 32.09 4.32 13.01
N TYR A 309 32.71 3.64 13.95
CA TYR A 309 33.32 2.34 13.76
C TYR A 309 32.88 1.34 14.82
N GLY A 310 32.82 0.07 14.42
CA GLY A 310 32.51 -1.05 15.31
C GLY A 310 31.00 -1.15 15.58
N SER A 311 30.65 -1.93 16.59
CA SER A 311 29.26 -2.17 16.97
C SER A 311 28.71 -1.03 17.85
N GLN A 312 27.43 -0.79 17.72
CA GLN A 312 26.64 0.14 18.52
C GLN A 312 25.43 -0.59 19.11
N ASP A 313 24.91 -0.03 20.19
CA ASP A 313 23.64 -0.45 20.75
C ASP A 313 22.53 0.46 20.20
N LEU A 314 21.43 -0.13 19.76
CA LEU A 314 20.27 0.58 19.24
C LEU A 314 19.11 0.47 20.21
N LEU A 315 18.46 1.58 20.54
CA LEU A 315 17.17 1.61 21.20
C LEU A 315 16.10 1.65 20.13
N VAL A 316 15.23 0.65 20.10
CA VAL A 316 14.12 0.54 19.15
C VAL A 316 12.81 0.72 19.89
N THR A 317 11.98 1.63 19.41
CA THR A 317 10.65 1.92 19.98
C THR A 317 9.58 1.50 18.97
N ASP A 318 8.56 0.78 19.41
CA ASP A 318 7.39 0.47 18.59
C ASP A 318 6.32 1.58 18.69
N ILE A 319 5.31 1.52 17.81
CA ILE A 319 4.19 2.49 17.77
C ILE A 319 3.35 2.56 19.06
N PHE A 320 3.56 1.65 20.01
CA PHE A 320 2.90 1.63 21.32
C PHE A 320 3.79 2.15 22.45
N GLY A 321 5.00 2.57 22.11
CA GLY A 321 5.98 3.10 23.06
C GLY A 321 6.71 2.03 23.85
N GLN A 322 6.68 0.76 23.42
CA GLN A 322 7.55 -0.27 23.99
C GLN A 322 8.97 -0.09 23.47
N GLU A 323 9.95 -0.25 24.34
CA GLU A 323 11.36 -0.10 24.01
C GLU A 323 12.10 -1.42 24.15
N VAL A 324 12.98 -1.73 23.20
CA VAL A 324 13.94 -2.82 23.29
C VAL A 324 15.32 -2.30 22.87
N THR A 325 16.36 -2.82 23.51
CA THR A 325 17.75 -2.54 23.12
C THR A 325 18.29 -3.70 22.29
N LEU A 326 18.83 -3.37 21.13
CA LEU A 326 19.56 -4.31 20.27
C LEU A 326 21.05 -4.06 20.46
N ASP A 327 21.73 -5.01 21.10
CA ASP A 327 23.14 -4.86 21.44
C ASP A 327 24.06 -5.26 20.29
N ASP A 328 25.25 -4.64 20.21
CA ASP A 328 26.35 -4.98 19.31
C ASP A 328 26.00 -4.95 17.80
N ILE A 329 25.15 -4.05 17.36
CA ILE A 329 24.74 -3.88 15.96
C ILE A 329 25.75 -3.01 15.21
N ASN A 330 26.31 -3.49 14.10
CA ASN A 330 27.20 -2.69 13.25
C ASN A 330 26.46 -2.08 12.07
N ILE A 331 25.97 -0.86 12.23
CA ILE A 331 25.18 -0.13 11.21
C ILE A 331 26.03 0.45 10.07
N THR A 332 27.37 0.31 10.11
CA THR A 332 28.28 0.96 9.17
C THR A 332 29.14 -0.02 8.37
N ASN A 333 28.90 -1.33 8.47
CA ASN A 333 29.79 -2.32 7.87
C ASN A 333 29.56 -2.58 6.37
N GLY A 334 28.50 -2.01 5.78
CA GLY A 334 28.17 -2.20 4.36
C GLY A 334 27.85 -3.66 3.98
N SER A 335 27.44 -4.47 4.94
CA SER A 335 27.04 -5.86 4.73
C SER A 335 25.53 -5.94 4.51
N ASP A 336 25.07 -6.85 3.68
CA ASP A 336 23.69 -7.26 3.52
C ASP A 336 23.32 -8.48 4.41
N ALA A 337 24.19 -8.83 5.35
CA ALA A 337 23.95 -9.97 6.24
C ALA A 337 22.97 -9.60 7.35
N ASP A 338 21.96 -10.46 7.52
CA ASP A 338 20.98 -10.36 8.58
C ASP A 338 21.57 -10.76 9.94
N VAL A 339 21.19 -10.01 10.97
CA VAL A 339 21.53 -10.28 12.36
C VAL A 339 20.27 -10.56 13.16
N MET A 340 20.11 -11.80 13.62
CA MET A 340 19.04 -12.18 14.56
C MET A 340 19.45 -11.73 15.96
N THR A 341 18.66 -10.86 16.59
CA THR A 341 19.03 -10.24 17.86
C THR A 341 18.61 -11.07 19.07
N GLY A 342 17.56 -11.88 18.96
CA GLY A 342 16.93 -12.56 20.07
C GLY A 342 16.00 -11.67 20.91
N GLU A 343 16.01 -10.37 20.67
CA GLU A 343 15.21 -9.37 21.38
C GLU A 343 13.89 -9.10 20.64
N GLN A 344 12.79 -8.91 21.37
CA GLN A 344 11.46 -8.69 20.81
C GLN A 344 10.58 -7.86 21.74
N PHE A 345 9.67 -7.08 21.18
CA PHE A 345 8.62 -6.42 21.94
C PHE A 345 7.71 -7.42 22.65
N GLY A 346 7.21 -7.02 23.83
CA GLY A 346 6.22 -7.78 24.57
C GLY A 346 4.87 -7.84 23.86
N SER A 347 4.05 -8.84 24.18
CA SER A 347 2.63 -8.86 23.78
C SER A 347 1.85 -7.81 24.58
N ILE A 348 0.95 -7.07 23.95
CA ILE A 348 0.09 -6.05 24.56
C ILE A 348 -1.32 -6.57 24.75
#